data_488a0dad4074840aa81ea3e09717d96e
#
_entry.id   488a0dad4074840aa81ea3e09717d96e
#
_cell.length_a   1.000
_cell.length_b   1.000
_cell.length_c   1.000
_cell.angle_alpha   90.00
_cell.angle_beta   90.00
_cell.angle_gamma   90.00
#
_symmetry.space_group_name_H-M   'P 1'
#
loop_
_entity.id
_entity.type
_entity.pdbx_description
1 polymer ?
#
loop_
_entity_poly.entity_id
_entity_poly.type
_entity_poly.pdbx_seq_one_letter_code
_entity_poly.pdbx_strand_id
1 'polypeptide(L)'
;MQAWEIISGDGVDALNLNEREIPIPSPGQVRVRMNANSINYRDLITIEGAGARKLPFPTIPNSDGAGVVTAVGKGVKLKEGDRVTSCFFEEWTAGEIGASVMASALGGARQGVLAEEVVLPEHGVIPTPTSLTDEEAATLPCAALTAWHALTLPRPVKAGETVLLLGTGGVSVFAQQFCSIMGAQTIVTSSSDDKLKKMKALGASEIINYQTNPEWDAIVLELTGGSGVDRVVEVGGPGTFDRSVNAVRVGGIIGLIGVLTGVSGATNPTPIMAKSVTVKGVYVGSRAMFADMNRAIETHKLKPVIDQIFDFKDARSAYHTMRGAKHFGKLVIKM
;
A
#
# COMPACT_ATOMS: atom_id res chain seq x y z
N MET A 1 2.74 -26.92 8.66
CA MET A 1 1.97 -25.68 8.49
C MET A 1 1.46 -25.53 7.07
N GLN A 2 0.37 -24.82 6.86
CA GLN A 2 -0.16 -24.55 5.53
C GLN A 2 0.39 -23.21 4.98
N ALA A 3 0.64 -23.17 3.68
CA ALA A 3 1.06 -21.97 2.97
C ALA A 3 0.47 -21.95 1.55
N TRP A 4 0.01 -20.80 1.10
CA TRP A 4 -0.31 -20.57 -0.29
C TRP A 4 0.96 -20.33 -1.09
N GLU A 5 1.02 -20.90 -2.28
CA GLU A 5 2.22 -20.87 -3.13
C GLU A 5 1.88 -20.54 -4.58
N ILE A 6 2.71 -19.67 -5.15
CA ILE A 6 2.82 -19.50 -6.60
C ILE A 6 3.73 -20.64 -7.11
N ILE A 7 3.15 -21.59 -7.82
CA ILE A 7 3.87 -22.80 -8.32
C ILE A 7 4.14 -22.74 -9.82
N SER A 8 3.51 -21.82 -10.53
CA SER A 8 3.65 -21.64 -11.97
C SER A 8 3.33 -20.20 -12.38
N GLY A 9 3.45 -19.89 -13.67
CA GLY A 9 3.07 -18.60 -14.25
C GLY A 9 1.60 -18.47 -14.66
N ASP A 10 0.72 -19.38 -14.23
CA ASP A 10 -0.66 -19.47 -14.74
C ASP A 10 -1.68 -18.63 -13.93
N GLY A 11 -1.19 -17.73 -13.09
CA GLY A 11 -2.01 -16.73 -12.40
C GLY A 11 -2.68 -17.25 -11.12
N VAL A 12 -3.76 -16.55 -10.71
CA VAL A 12 -4.42 -16.75 -9.40
C VAL A 12 -4.98 -18.18 -9.26
N ASP A 13 -5.53 -18.73 -10.33
CA ASP A 13 -6.17 -20.06 -10.28
C ASP A 13 -5.16 -21.19 -10.07
N ALA A 14 -3.89 -20.94 -10.36
CA ALA A 14 -2.77 -21.87 -10.14
C ALA A 14 -2.11 -21.73 -8.75
N LEU A 15 -2.57 -20.80 -7.91
CA LEU A 15 -2.12 -20.76 -6.51
C LEU A 15 -2.48 -22.08 -5.82
N ASN A 16 -1.55 -22.67 -5.08
CA ASN A 16 -1.78 -23.91 -4.35
C ASN A 16 -1.62 -23.70 -2.84
N LEU A 17 -2.53 -24.33 -2.08
CA LEU A 17 -2.40 -24.43 -0.63
C LEU A 17 -1.66 -25.74 -0.32
N ASN A 18 -0.43 -25.63 0.14
CA ASN A 18 0.45 -26.75 0.39
C ASN A 18 0.86 -26.85 1.87
N GLU A 19 1.21 -28.05 2.29
CA GLU A 19 1.86 -28.29 3.58
C GLU A 19 3.36 -28.03 3.48
N ARG A 20 3.91 -27.35 4.49
CA ARG A 20 5.35 -27.10 4.67
C ARG A 20 5.77 -27.44 6.10
N GLU A 21 7.05 -27.72 6.29
CA GLU A 21 7.64 -27.75 7.62
C GLU A 21 7.54 -26.38 8.31
N ILE A 22 7.39 -26.38 9.62
CA ILE A 22 7.40 -25.13 10.40
C ILE A 22 8.83 -24.58 10.40
N PRO A 23 9.05 -23.36 9.93
CA PRO A 23 10.41 -22.83 9.83
C PRO A 23 11.02 -22.51 11.21
N ILE A 24 12.32 -22.75 11.36
CA ILE A 24 13.06 -22.47 12.59
C ILE A 24 13.83 -21.16 12.42
N PRO A 25 13.67 -20.16 13.34
CA PRO A 25 14.36 -18.89 13.24
C PRO A 25 15.87 -19.06 13.53
N SER A 26 16.69 -18.53 12.63
CA SER A 26 18.14 -18.36 12.80
C SER A 26 18.47 -17.17 13.73
N PRO A 27 19.73 -16.98 14.15
CA PRO A 27 20.12 -15.80 14.91
C PRO A 27 19.67 -14.50 14.22
N GLY A 28 19.07 -13.57 14.99
CA GLY A 28 18.54 -12.29 14.49
C GLY A 28 17.16 -12.40 13.80
N GLN A 29 16.54 -13.57 13.79
CA GLN A 29 15.24 -13.80 13.18
C GLN A 29 14.17 -14.12 14.22
N VAL A 30 12.92 -13.86 13.86
CA VAL A 30 11.73 -14.24 14.61
C VAL A 30 10.84 -15.13 13.75
N ARG A 31 10.18 -16.10 14.37
CA ARG A 31 9.07 -16.82 13.77
C ARG A 31 7.77 -16.15 14.20
N VAL A 32 6.93 -15.85 13.24
CA VAL A 32 5.64 -15.20 13.47
C VAL A 32 4.52 -16.10 12.97
N ARG A 33 3.58 -16.43 13.87
CA ARG A 33 2.29 -16.99 13.46
C ARG A 33 1.43 -15.85 12.93
N MET A 34 1.08 -15.94 11.66
CA MET A 34 0.22 -14.97 11.02
C MET A 34 -1.23 -15.15 11.49
N ASN A 35 -1.89 -14.05 11.86
CA ASN A 35 -3.31 -14.02 12.20
C ASN A 35 -4.13 -13.37 11.08
N ALA A 36 -3.51 -12.48 10.32
CA ALA A 36 -4.13 -11.83 9.17
C ALA A 36 -3.10 -11.44 8.10
N ASN A 37 -3.52 -11.47 6.86
CA ASN A 37 -2.83 -10.95 5.69
C ASN A 37 -3.70 -9.90 5.00
N SER A 38 -3.10 -8.93 4.31
CA SER A 38 -3.85 -8.02 3.45
C SER A 38 -3.25 -8.02 2.05
N ILE A 39 -4.11 -8.03 1.04
CA ILE A 39 -3.66 -8.07 -0.36
C ILE A 39 -3.58 -6.67 -0.95
N ASN A 40 -2.66 -6.51 -1.90
CA ASN A 40 -2.41 -5.30 -2.66
C ASN A 40 -2.43 -5.59 -4.16
N TYR A 41 -2.69 -4.57 -4.98
CA TYR A 41 -2.65 -4.74 -6.43
C TYR A 41 -1.31 -5.29 -6.94
N ARG A 42 -0.18 -4.95 -6.27
CA ARG A 42 1.15 -5.50 -6.58
C ARG A 42 1.24 -7.01 -6.40
N ASP A 43 0.51 -7.56 -5.44
CA ASP A 43 0.49 -9.01 -5.21
C ASP A 43 -0.23 -9.72 -6.36
N LEU A 44 -1.38 -9.16 -6.78
CA LEU A 44 -2.11 -9.66 -7.95
C LEU A 44 -1.22 -9.64 -9.22
N ILE A 45 -0.59 -8.50 -9.55
CA ILE A 45 0.27 -8.43 -10.74
C ILE A 45 1.57 -9.25 -10.60
N THR A 46 1.98 -9.58 -9.39
CA THR A 46 3.12 -10.49 -9.17
C THR A 46 2.72 -11.93 -9.47
N ILE A 47 1.57 -12.37 -8.99
CA ILE A 47 1.02 -13.71 -9.26
C ILE A 47 0.73 -13.87 -10.75
N GLU A 48 0.04 -12.92 -11.37
CA GLU A 48 -0.31 -12.92 -12.79
C GLU A 48 0.93 -12.85 -13.71
N GLY A 49 1.94 -12.11 -13.30
CA GLY A 49 3.19 -11.91 -14.05
C GLY A 49 4.34 -12.82 -13.62
N ALA A 50 4.13 -13.83 -12.80
CA ALA A 50 5.18 -14.65 -12.20
C ALA A 50 6.12 -15.29 -13.23
N GLY A 51 5.58 -15.83 -14.32
CA GLY A 51 6.37 -16.42 -15.40
C GLY A 51 7.23 -15.40 -16.14
N ALA A 52 6.65 -14.26 -16.54
CA ALA A 52 7.37 -13.19 -17.24
C ALA A 52 8.45 -12.53 -16.36
N ARG A 53 8.23 -12.46 -15.06
CA ARG A 53 9.19 -11.93 -14.05
C ARG A 53 10.25 -12.94 -13.64
N LYS A 54 10.16 -14.20 -14.11
CA LYS A 54 11.05 -15.30 -13.71
C LYS A 54 11.12 -15.49 -12.20
N LEU A 55 9.96 -15.41 -11.54
CA LEU A 55 9.87 -15.62 -10.11
C LEU A 55 10.33 -17.04 -9.77
N PRO A 56 11.12 -17.26 -8.71
CA PRO A 56 11.46 -18.61 -8.29
C PRO A 56 10.20 -19.34 -7.81
N PHE A 57 10.02 -20.59 -8.21
CA PHE A 57 8.92 -21.46 -7.76
C PHE A 57 9.44 -22.54 -6.83
N PRO A 58 8.73 -22.87 -5.74
CA PRO A 58 7.51 -22.21 -5.23
C PRO A 58 7.82 -20.92 -4.46
N THR A 59 6.97 -19.92 -4.60
CA THR A 59 7.05 -18.65 -3.82
C THR A 59 5.76 -18.42 -3.05
N ILE A 60 5.86 -18.14 -1.75
CA ILE A 60 4.74 -17.66 -0.93
C ILE A 60 4.43 -16.21 -1.32
N PRO A 61 3.19 -15.88 -1.71
CA PRO A 61 2.83 -14.51 -2.06
C PRO A 61 2.63 -13.61 -0.83
N ASN A 62 2.28 -12.36 -1.08
CA ASN A 62 1.96 -11.27 -0.16
C ASN A 62 3.15 -10.71 0.61
N SER A 63 3.08 -9.38 0.79
CA SER A 63 4.02 -8.64 1.63
C SER A 63 3.45 -8.29 3.00
N ASP A 64 2.12 -8.21 3.11
CA ASP A 64 1.42 -7.57 4.21
C ASP A 64 0.80 -8.62 5.14
N GLY A 65 1.31 -8.71 6.37
CA GLY A 65 0.80 -9.60 7.38
C GLY A 65 1.01 -9.06 8.80
N ALA A 66 0.13 -9.48 9.70
CA ALA A 66 0.23 -9.21 11.13
C ALA A 66 -0.03 -10.49 11.92
N GLY A 67 0.63 -10.62 13.05
CA GLY A 67 0.53 -11.81 13.88
C GLY A 67 1.34 -11.72 15.16
N VAL A 68 1.67 -12.88 15.72
CA VAL A 68 2.30 -13.02 17.03
C VAL A 68 3.60 -13.79 16.90
N VAL A 69 4.66 -13.31 17.54
CA VAL A 69 5.95 -14.01 17.63
C VAL A 69 5.77 -15.31 18.41
N THR A 70 6.17 -16.44 17.79
CA THR A 70 6.06 -17.79 18.38
C THR A 70 7.41 -18.43 18.68
N ALA A 71 8.50 -17.90 18.13
CA ALA A 71 9.86 -18.29 18.51
C ALA A 71 10.84 -17.18 18.11
N VAL A 72 11.96 -17.12 18.81
CA VAL A 72 13.02 -16.11 18.58
C VAL A 72 14.38 -16.78 18.43
N GLY A 73 15.16 -16.31 17.47
CA GLY A 73 16.56 -16.68 17.31
C GLY A 73 17.48 -15.96 18.30
N LYS A 74 18.74 -16.40 18.37
CA LYS A 74 19.74 -15.77 19.24
C LYS A 74 19.94 -14.28 18.89
N GLY A 75 19.96 -13.41 19.89
CA GLY A 75 20.26 -11.98 19.75
C GLY A 75 19.05 -11.10 19.44
N VAL A 76 17.86 -11.66 19.32
CA VAL A 76 16.59 -10.95 19.12
C VAL A 76 16.13 -10.30 20.43
N LYS A 77 15.58 -9.09 20.35
CA LYS A 77 15.01 -8.34 21.49
C LYS A 77 13.51 -8.59 21.68
N LEU A 78 12.80 -8.89 20.59
CA LEU A 78 11.39 -9.29 20.63
C LEU A 78 11.24 -10.59 21.42
N LYS A 79 10.04 -10.81 21.96
CA LYS A 79 9.70 -11.97 22.79
C LYS A 79 8.53 -12.75 22.18
N GLU A 80 8.43 -14.00 22.52
CA GLU A 80 7.22 -14.79 22.25
C GLU A 80 6.00 -14.11 22.88
N GLY A 81 4.93 -14.01 22.11
CA GLY A 81 3.73 -13.27 22.46
C GLY A 81 3.67 -11.82 21.97
N ASP A 82 4.79 -11.22 21.51
CA ASP A 82 4.78 -9.87 20.96
C ASP A 82 3.98 -9.84 19.65
N ARG A 83 3.09 -8.86 19.51
CA ARG A 83 2.34 -8.63 18.28
C ARG A 83 3.17 -7.81 17.32
N VAL A 84 3.31 -8.29 16.08
CA VAL A 84 4.15 -7.65 15.05
C VAL A 84 3.43 -7.62 13.70
N THR A 85 3.84 -6.64 12.89
CA THR A 85 3.42 -6.45 11.50
C THR A 85 4.66 -6.53 10.61
N SER A 86 4.58 -7.18 9.46
CA SER A 86 5.68 -7.29 8.49
C SER A 86 6.05 -5.93 7.90
N CYS A 87 7.31 -5.74 7.54
CA CYS A 87 7.73 -4.65 6.67
C CYS A 87 7.73 -5.14 5.22
N PHE A 88 7.22 -4.33 4.28
CA PHE A 88 7.18 -4.68 2.86
C PHE A 88 8.56 -5.03 2.31
N PHE A 89 9.56 -4.22 2.65
CA PHE A 89 10.97 -4.47 2.40
C PHE A 89 11.66 -4.85 3.70
N GLU A 90 12.14 -6.08 3.80
CA GLU A 90 12.81 -6.55 5.02
C GLU A 90 14.03 -5.71 5.38
N GLU A 91 14.79 -5.25 4.37
CA GLU A 91 16.09 -4.57 4.55
C GLU A 91 16.01 -3.04 4.53
N TRP A 92 14.83 -2.44 4.34
CA TRP A 92 14.72 -0.97 4.34
C TRP A 92 14.45 -0.43 5.75
N THR A 93 15.48 -0.35 6.55
CA THR A 93 15.34 0.14 7.92
C THR A 93 15.13 1.66 7.98
N ALA A 94 15.90 2.45 7.21
CA ALA A 94 15.82 3.91 7.16
C ALA A 94 16.60 4.45 5.94
N GLY A 95 16.50 5.78 5.71
CA GLY A 95 17.27 6.47 4.67
C GLY A 95 16.74 6.24 3.26
N GLU A 96 17.60 6.44 2.27
CA GLU A 96 17.26 6.31 0.86
C GLU A 96 17.14 4.83 0.44
N ILE A 97 16.24 4.58 -0.51
CA ILE A 97 16.05 3.25 -1.10
C ILE A 97 17.21 2.94 -2.06
N GLY A 98 17.72 1.71 -1.98
CA GLY A 98 18.80 1.23 -2.85
C GLY A 98 18.47 -0.13 -3.48
N ALA A 99 19.33 -0.59 -4.38
CA ALA A 99 19.12 -1.86 -5.10
C ALA A 99 19.02 -3.08 -4.17
N SER A 100 19.78 -3.11 -3.09
CA SER A 100 19.72 -4.18 -2.07
C SER A 100 18.35 -4.21 -1.36
N VAL A 101 17.78 -3.04 -1.08
CA VAL A 101 16.43 -2.92 -0.50
C VAL A 101 15.40 -3.48 -1.47
N MET A 102 15.46 -3.11 -2.75
CA MET A 102 14.53 -3.60 -3.78
C MET A 102 14.52 -5.14 -3.86
N ALA A 103 15.66 -5.78 -3.66
CA ALA A 103 15.81 -7.24 -3.63
C ALA A 103 15.25 -7.90 -2.35
N SER A 104 14.74 -7.13 -1.38
CA SER A 104 14.19 -7.64 -0.12
C SER A 104 12.67 -7.55 -0.02
N ALA A 105 11.97 -7.26 -1.15
CA ALA A 105 10.52 -7.18 -1.18
C ALA A 105 9.86 -8.55 -0.92
N LEU A 106 9.02 -8.63 0.11
CA LEU A 106 8.25 -9.83 0.44
C LEU A 106 7.22 -10.17 -0.65
N GLY A 107 6.93 -11.44 -0.82
CA GLY A 107 5.96 -11.95 -1.79
C GLY A 107 6.35 -11.70 -3.25
N GLY A 108 7.65 -11.60 -3.51
CA GLY A 108 8.20 -11.38 -4.84
C GLY A 108 9.68 -11.76 -4.86
N ALA A 109 10.57 -10.83 -4.53
CA ALA A 109 12.03 -11.09 -4.45
C ALA A 109 12.38 -12.02 -3.27
N ARG A 110 11.58 -12.02 -2.22
CA ARG A 110 11.66 -12.90 -1.05
C ARG A 110 10.34 -13.67 -0.91
N GLN A 111 10.36 -14.75 -0.11
CA GLN A 111 9.13 -15.43 0.30
C GLN A 111 8.20 -14.44 0.98
N GLY A 112 6.92 -14.55 0.73
CA GLY A 112 5.90 -13.68 1.33
C GLY A 112 5.35 -14.22 2.65
N VAL A 113 4.20 -13.69 3.03
CA VAL A 113 3.62 -13.93 4.37
C VAL A 113 2.26 -14.63 4.35
N LEU A 114 1.77 -15.10 3.20
CA LEU A 114 0.50 -15.84 3.10
C LEU A 114 0.69 -17.31 3.51
N ALA A 115 1.07 -17.52 4.76
CA ALA A 115 1.33 -18.80 5.39
C ALA A 115 0.99 -18.73 6.89
N GLU A 116 0.70 -19.87 7.52
CA GLU A 116 0.40 -19.92 8.96
C GLU A 116 1.58 -19.44 9.82
N GLU A 117 2.81 -19.81 9.45
CA GLU A 117 4.04 -19.42 10.15
C GLU A 117 5.07 -18.93 9.15
N VAL A 118 5.76 -17.83 9.47
CA VAL A 118 6.86 -17.28 8.66
C VAL A 118 8.04 -16.92 9.53
N VAL A 119 9.24 -16.96 8.96
CA VAL A 119 10.46 -16.47 9.62
C VAL A 119 10.91 -15.19 8.92
N LEU A 120 11.08 -14.13 9.70
CA LEU A 120 11.49 -12.81 9.24
C LEU A 120 12.67 -12.31 10.08
N PRO A 121 13.58 -11.48 9.54
CA PRO A 121 14.56 -10.81 10.37
C PRO A 121 13.86 -9.87 11.38
N GLU A 122 14.40 -9.68 12.57
CA GLU A 122 13.82 -8.79 13.58
C GLU A 122 13.59 -7.37 13.05
N HIS A 123 14.50 -6.89 12.22
CA HIS A 123 14.35 -5.56 11.59
C HIS A 123 13.33 -5.53 10.44
N GLY A 124 12.93 -6.68 9.93
CA GLY A 124 11.87 -6.85 8.92
C GLY A 124 10.44 -6.90 9.48
N VAL A 125 10.29 -6.72 10.79
CA VAL A 125 9.00 -6.58 11.47
C VAL A 125 8.99 -5.34 12.34
N ILE A 126 7.76 -4.87 12.68
CA ILE A 126 7.56 -3.72 13.58
C ILE A 126 6.46 -4.08 14.59
N PRO A 127 6.56 -3.61 15.86
CA PRO A 127 5.48 -3.78 16.82
C PRO A 127 4.15 -3.22 16.26
N THR A 128 3.10 -4.01 16.40
CA THR A 128 1.74 -3.62 15.98
C THR A 128 1.18 -2.55 16.91
N PRO A 129 0.54 -1.48 16.40
CA PRO A 129 -0.17 -0.52 17.23
C PRO A 129 -1.19 -1.19 18.14
N THR A 130 -1.20 -0.83 19.42
CA THR A 130 -2.06 -1.49 20.42
C THR A 130 -3.54 -1.25 20.19
N SER A 131 -3.87 -0.13 19.54
CA SER A 131 -5.23 0.24 19.17
C SER A 131 -5.81 -0.58 18.01
N LEU A 132 -4.98 -1.36 17.26
CA LEU A 132 -5.41 -2.10 16.09
C LEU A 132 -5.58 -3.60 16.35
N THR A 133 -6.55 -4.22 15.66
CA THR A 133 -6.63 -5.68 15.50
C THR A 133 -5.55 -6.15 14.53
N ASP A 134 -5.33 -7.46 14.39
CA ASP A 134 -4.34 -7.99 13.44
C ASP A 134 -4.82 -7.81 11.99
N GLU A 135 -6.14 -7.91 11.74
CA GLU A 135 -6.74 -7.62 10.44
C GLU A 135 -6.52 -6.16 10.02
N GLU A 136 -6.70 -5.22 10.96
CA GLU A 136 -6.42 -3.80 10.72
C GLU A 136 -4.92 -3.56 10.48
N ALA A 137 -4.06 -4.13 11.32
CA ALA A 137 -2.60 -3.96 11.23
C ALA A 137 -2.01 -4.56 9.95
N ALA A 138 -2.53 -5.69 9.49
CA ALA A 138 -2.11 -6.30 8.23
C ALA A 138 -2.31 -5.37 7.01
N THR A 139 -3.15 -4.34 7.09
CA THR A 139 -3.39 -3.40 5.99
C THR A 139 -2.32 -2.31 5.85
N LEU A 140 -1.39 -2.20 6.80
CA LEU A 140 -0.47 -1.08 6.93
C LEU A 140 0.79 -1.16 6.04
N PRO A 141 1.46 -2.33 5.88
CA PRO A 141 2.81 -2.41 5.32
C PRO A 141 2.98 -1.82 3.92
N CYS A 142 2.01 -2.02 3.04
CA CYS A 142 2.06 -1.49 1.68
C CYS A 142 1.22 -0.23 1.53
N ALA A 143 -0.10 -0.32 1.63
CA ALA A 143 -1.00 0.75 1.23
C ALA A 143 -0.91 1.98 2.15
N ALA A 144 -0.95 1.79 3.47
CA ALA A 144 -0.86 2.89 4.42
C ALA A 144 0.51 3.55 4.39
N LEU A 145 1.58 2.75 4.39
CA LEU A 145 2.94 3.27 4.35
C LEU A 145 3.26 4.00 3.04
N THR A 146 2.71 3.54 1.90
CA THR A 146 2.81 4.25 0.62
C THR A 146 2.11 5.62 0.68
N ALA A 147 0.89 5.67 1.24
CA ALA A 147 0.16 6.92 1.42
C ALA A 147 0.91 7.88 2.34
N TRP A 148 1.44 7.39 3.47
CA TRP A 148 2.25 8.16 4.40
C TRP A 148 3.48 8.74 3.73
N HIS A 149 4.27 7.92 3.00
CA HIS A 149 5.45 8.35 2.26
C HIS A 149 5.09 9.43 1.22
N ALA A 150 4.03 9.23 0.44
CA ALA A 150 3.59 10.20 -0.55
C ALA A 150 3.17 11.54 0.06
N LEU A 151 2.67 11.54 1.30
CA LEU A 151 2.24 12.76 2.02
C LEU A 151 3.34 13.44 2.82
N THR A 152 4.42 12.72 3.16
CA THR A 152 5.48 13.24 4.04
C THR A 152 6.76 13.64 3.32
N LEU A 153 7.05 13.06 2.16
CA LEU A 153 8.27 13.37 1.39
C LEU A 153 7.97 14.00 0.01
N PRO A 154 8.86 14.88 -0.48
CA PRO A 154 10.10 15.39 0.13
C PRO A 154 9.90 16.35 1.31
N ARG A 155 8.70 16.79 1.56
CA ARG A 155 8.26 17.54 2.75
C ARG A 155 6.86 17.08 3.18
N PRO A 156 6.51 17.19 4.46
CA PRO A 156 5.14 16.90 4.91
C PRO A 156 4.11 17.84 4.26
N VAL A 157 2.91 17.29 4.05
CA VAL A 157 1.71 18.09 3.79
C VAL A 157 1.44 18.99 4.99
N LYS A 158 1.04 20.22 4.75
CA LYS A 158 0.73 21.20 5.80
C LYS A 158 -0.77 21.38 5.95
N ALA A 159 -1.20 21.76 7.14
CA ALA A 159 -2.59 22.15 7.39
C ALA A 159 -3.00 23.27 6.43
N GLY A 160 -4.19 23.13 5.83
CA GLY A 160 -4.74 24.05 4.83
C GLY A 160 -4.28 23.79 3.39
N GLU A 161 -3.29 22.92 3.16
CA GLU A 161 -2.95 22.47 1.78
C GLU A 161 -4.06 21.58 1.19
N THR A 162 -4.19 21.58 -0.13
CA THR A 162 -5.13 20.74 -0.87
C THR A 162 -4.40 19.58 -1.54
N VAL A 163 -4.89 18.37 -1.34
CA VAL A 163 -4.33 17.13 -1.90
C VAL A 163 -5.34 16.46 -2.83
N LEU A 164 -4.92 16.16 -4.05
CA LEU A 164 -5.70 15.37 -5.00
C LEU A 164 -5.41 13.89 -4.80
N LEU A 165 -6.46 13.10 -4.61
CA LEU A 165 -6.41 11.65 -4.43
C LEU A 165 -7.11 10.96 -5.60
N LEU A 166 -6.39 10.11 -6.32
CA LEU A 166 -6.96 9.36 -7.43
C LEU A 166 -7.50 8.02 -6.97
N GLY A 167 -8.80 7.76 -7.25
CA GLY A 167 -9.45 6.51 -6.90
C GLY A 167 -9.78 6.35 -5.40
N THR A 168 -10.26 5.16 -5.05
CA THR A 168 -10.79 4.80 -3.72
C THR A 168 -10.27 3.43 -3.24
N GLY A 169 -9.09 3.04 -3.72
CA GLY A 169 -8.37 1.88 -3.24
C GLY A 169 -7.61 2.15 -1.94
N GLY A 170 -6.87 1.17 -1.46
CA GLY A 170 -6.20 1.23 -0.16
C GLY A 170 -5.34 2.47 0.04
N VAL A 171 -4.47 2.81 -0.93
CA VAL A 171 -3.57 3.98 -0.81
C VAL A 171 -4.38 5.28 -0.68
N SER A 172 -5.40 5.49 -1.53
CA SER A 172 -6.17 6.73 -1.54
C SER A 172 -7.06 6.88 -0.32
N VAL A 173 -7.62 5.77 0.21
CA VAL A 173 -8.41 5.79 1.45
C VAL A 173 -7.52 6.11 2.65
N PHE A 174 -6.34 5.51 2.77
CA PHE A 174 -5.38 5.88 3.81
C PHE A 174 -4.88 7.32 3.66
N ALA A 175 -4.60 7.78 2.42
CA ALA A 175 -4.20 9.16 2.18
C ALA A 175 -5.28 10.14 2.64
N GLN A 176 -6.57 9.85 2.39
CA GLN A 176 -7.69 10.62 2.92
C GLN A 176 -7.65 10.71 4.45
N GLN A 177 -7.50 9.56 5.12
CA GLN A 177 -7.45 9.51 6.58
C GLN A 177 -6.25 10.30 7.14
N PHE A 178 -5.07 10.17 6.52
CA PHE A 178 -3.88 10.93 6.92
C PHE A 178 -4.01 12.43 6.63
N CYS A 179 -4.57 12.83 5.48
CA CYS A 179 -4.85 14.24 5.20
C CYS A 179 -5.76 14.85 6.26
N SER A 180 -6.79 14.13 6.70
CA SER A 180 -7.70 14.59 7.75
C SER A 180 -6.97 14.87 9.06
N ILE A 181 -6.08 13.97 9.52
CA ILE A 181 -5.31 14.19 10.76
C ILE A 181 -4.20 15.24 10.61
N MET A 182 -3.73 15.49 9.38
CA MET A 182 -2.77 16.57 9.07
C MET A 182 -3.44 17.94 8.87
N GLY A 183 -4.78 18.00 8.86
CA GLY A 183 -5.53 19.24 8.64
C GLY A 183 -5.51 19.73 7.19
N ALA A 184 -5.28 18.84 6.22
CA ALA A 184 -5.30 19.15 4.80
C ALA A 184 -6.68 18.90 4.19
N GLN A 185 -7.01 19.67 3.14
CA GLN A 185 -8.19 19.46 2.30
C GLN A 185 -7.90 18.40 1.24
N THR A 186 -8.95 17.71 0.79
CA THR A 186 -8.78 16.69 -0.25
C THR A 186 -9.82 16.83 -1.34
N ILE A 187 -9.38 16.61 -2.59
CA ILE A 187 -10.24 16.39 -3.75
C ILE A 187 -10.04 14.93 -4.15
N VAL A 188 -11.13 14.16 -4.27
CA VAL A 188 -11.05 12.72 -4.56
C VAL A 188 -11.74 12.41 -5.87
N THR A 189 -11.06 11.65 -6.76
CA THR A 189 -11.67 11.16 -7.99
C THR A 189 -12.03 9.68 -7.89
N SER A 190 -13.14 9.27 -8.52
CA SER A 190 -13.53 7.85 -8.64
C SER A 190 -14.44 7.64 -9.84
N SER A 191 -14.63 6.39 -10.26
CA SER A 191 -15.65 6.00 -11.26
C SER A 191 -17.02 5.71 -10.65
N SER A 192 -17.14 5.71 -9.33
CA SER A 192 -18.35 5.27 -8.60
C SER A 192 -18.82 6.34 -7.62
N ASP A 193 -20.04 6.80 -7.80
CA ASP A 193 -20.66 7.78 -6.90
C ASP A 193 -20.83 7.22 -5.48
N ASP A 194 -21.12 5.93 -5.33
CA ASP A 194 -21.26 5.32 -4.01
C ASP A 194 -19.93 5.27 -3.25
N LYS A 195 -18.82 5.01 -3.95
CA LYS A 195 -17.48 5.10 -3.34
C LYS A 195 -17.11 6.55 -3.02
N LEU A 196 -17.51 7.51 -3.86
CA LEU A 196 -17.31 8.94 -3.60
C LEU A 196 -18.08 9.41 -2.37
N LYS A 197 -19.34 8.96 -2.18
CA LYS A 197 -20.11 9.22 -0.95
C LYS A 197 -19.39 8.69 0.30
N LYS A 198 -18.78 7.49 0.23
CA LYS A 198 -17.97 6.94 1.32
C LYS A 198 -16.74 7.82 1.60
N MET A 199 -16.05 8.33 0.56
CA MET A 199 -14.92 9.26 0.75
C MET A 199 -15.38 10.58 1.37
N LYS A 200 -16.54 11.11 0.98
CA LYS A 200 -17.14 12.32 1.59
C LYS A 200 -17.44 12.09 3.08
N ALA A 201 -17.97 10.90 3.43
CA ALA A 201 -18.19 10.52 4.83
C ALA A 201 -16.88 10.39 5.64
N LEU A 202 -15.76 10.03 4.97
CA LEU A 202 -14.42 10.03 5.56
C LEU A 202 -13.77 11.42 5.62
N GLY A 203 -14.49 12.50 5.24
CA GLY A 203 -14.04 13.89 5.36
C GLY A 203 -13.39 14.45 4.08
N ALA A 204 -13.59 13.84 2.90
CA ALA A 204 -13.15 14.46 1.66
C ALA A 204 -13.84 15.82 1.45
N SER A 205 -13.06 16.86 1.11
CA SER A 205 -13.59 18.21 0.88
C SER A 205 -14.42 18.27 -0.39
N GLU A 206 -13.89 17.69 -1.48
CA GLU A 206 -14.57 17.63 -2.77
C GLU A 206 -14.42 16.25 -3.40
N ILE A 207 -15.36 15.89 -4.27
CA ILE A 207 -15.42 14.60 -4.95
C ILE A 207 -15.76 14.79 -6.42
N ILE A 208 -15.10 14.04 -7.31
CA ILE A 208 -15.29 14.12 -8.76
C ILE A 208 -15.48 12.71 -9.33
N ASN A 209 -16.58 12.48 -10.01
CA ASN A 209 -16.74 11.25 -10.80
C ASN A 209 -16.14 11.46 -12.19
N TYR A 210 -15.01 10.77 -12.47
CA TYR A 210 -14.30 10.92 -13.74
C TYR A 210 -14.98 10.19 -14.92
N GLN A 211 -15.97 9.35 -14.69
CA GLN A 211 -16.76 8.75 -15.76
C GLN A 211 -17.74 9.77 -16.38
N THR A 212 -18.33 10.61 -15.53
CA THR A 212 -19.21 11.70 -15.97
C THR A 212 -18.43 12.98 -16.28
N ASN A 213 -17.24 13.13 -15.73
CA ASN A 213 -16.37 14.29 -15.89
C ASN A 213 -14.95 13.86 -16.30
N PRO A 214 -14.73 13.44 -17.56
CA PRO A 214 -13.46 12.92 -18.01
C PRO A 214 -12.31 13.96 -17.95
N GLU A 215 -12.63 15.24 -17.99
CA GLU A 215 -11.70 16.36 -17.82
C GLU A 215 -11.65 16.83 -16.35
N TRP A 216 -11.52 15.86 -15.43
CA TRP A 216 -11.52 16.11 -14.01
C TRP A 216 -10.42 17.08 -13.53
N ASP A 217 -9.32 17.18 -14.26
CA ASP A 217 -8.22 18.14 -14.02
C ASP A 217 -8.66 19.59 -14.18
N ALA A 218 -9.53 19.90 -15.15
CA ALA A 218 -10.12 21.22 -15.30
C ALA A 218 -11.03 21.58 -14.12
N ILE A 219 -11.82 20.60 -13.62
CA ILE A 219 -12.66 20.80 -12.43
C ILE A 219 -11.78 21.02 -11.18
N VAL A 220 -10.67 20.28 -11.04
CA VAL A 220 -9.72 20.52 -9.94
C VAL A 220 -9.18 21.95 -9.97
N LEU A 221 -8.85 22.47 -11.16
CA LEU A 221 -8.41 23.87 -11.30
C LEU A 221 -9.53 24.85 -10.91
N GLU A 222 -10.78 24.62 -11.34
CA GLU A 222 -11.92 25.43 -10.94
C GLU A 222 -12.10 25.45 -9.42
N LEU A 223 -12.14 24.28 -8.78
CA LEU A 223 -12.28 24.11 -7.33
C LEU A 223 -11.16 24.78 -6.51
N THR A 224 -9.99 25.00 -7.14
CA THR A 224 -8.82 25.62 -6.51
C THR A 224 -8.60 27.08 -6.99
N GLY A 225 -9.62 27.70 -7.59
CA GLY A 225 -9.54 29.09 -8.11
C GLY A 225 -8.46 29.27 -9.18
N GLY A 226 -8.19 28.28 -9.99
CA GLY A 226 -7.20 28.27 -11.06
C GLY A 226 -5.76 27.96 -10.60
N SER A 227 -5.51 27.85 -9.31
CA SER A 227 -4.15 27.65 -8.76
C SER A 227 -3.63 26.22 -8.92
N GLY A 228 -4.54 25.21 -8.82
CA GLY A 228 -4.21 23.81 -8.73
C GLY A 228 -3.92 23.34 -7.29
N VAL A 229 -3.82 22.02 -7.10
CA VAL A 229 -3.58 21.40 -5.78
C VAL A 229 -2.11 21.43 -5.38
N ASP A 230 -1.83 21.43 -4.09
CA ASP A 230 -0.46 21.40 -3.55
C ASP A 230 0.24 20.07 -3.80
N ARG A 231 -0.53 18.98 -3.76
CA ARG A 231 -0.01 17.63 -3.93
C ARG A 231 -0.99 16.72 -4.66
N VAL A 232 -0.44 15.77 -5.42
CA VAL A 232 -1.19 14.67 -6.03
C VAL A 232 -0.66 13.35 -5.51
N VAL A 233 -1.55 12.46 -5.07
CA VAL A 233 -1.26 11.04 -4.81
C VAL A 233 -1.64 10.27 -6.06
N GLU A 234 -0.66 10.03 -6.94
CA GLU A 234 -0.84 9.51 -8.29
C GLU A 234 -0.74 7.98 -8.29
N VAL A 235 -1.88 7.31 -8.29
CA VAL A 235 -1.95 5.84 -8.31
C VAL A 235 -2.33 5.26 -9.67
N GLY A 236 -2.73 6.10 -10.62
CA GLY A 236 -3.19 5.66 -11.94
C GLY A 236 -2.04 5.31 -12.89
N GLY A 237 -1.04 6.17 -12.98
CA GLY A 237 0.09 6.02 -13.90
C GLY A 237 -0.14 6.68 -15.27
N PRO A 238 0.29 6.05 -16.38
CA PRO A 238 0.34 6.70 -17.70
C PRO A 238 -0.99 7.32 -18.16
N GLY A 239 -2.12 6.69 -17.85
CA GLY A 239 -3.43 7.18 -18.29
C GLY A 239 -3.97 8.37 -17.50
N THR A 240 -3.34 8.75 -16.38
CA THR A 240 -3.79 9.86 -15.52
C THR A 240 -2.71 10.91 -15.30
N PHE A 241 -1.45 10.58 -15.57
CA PHE A 241 -0.30 11.39 -15.16
C PHE A 241 -0.31 12.80 -15.78
N ASP A 242 -0.59 12.96 -17.07
CA ASP A 242 -0.62 14.29 -17.72
C ASP A 242 -1.72 15.17 -17.12
N ARG A 243 -2.87 14.61 -16.77
CA ARG A 243 -3.93 15.33 -16.05
C ARG A 243 -3.52 15.69 -14.62
N SER A 244 -2.78 14.81 -13.95
CA SER A 244 -2.21 15.11 -12.62
C SER A 244 -1.20 16.27 -12.67
N VAL A 245 -0.38 16.33 -13.72
CA VAL A 245 0.52 17.46 -13.98
C VAL A 245 -0.27 18.75 -14.27
N ASN A 246 -1.41 18.63 -14.95
CA ASN A 246 -2.28 19.77 -15.21
C ASN A 246 -2.96 20.30 -13.94
N ALA A 247 -3.44 19.40 -13.08
CA ALA A 247 -4.15 19.72 -11.84
C ALA A 247 -3.26 20.24 -10.72
N VAL A 248 -1.96 19.89 -10.69
CA VAL A 248 -1.04 20.34 -9.64
C VAL A 248 -0.63 21.81 -9.87
N ARG A 249 -0.47 22.58 -8.78
CA ARG A 249 -0.04 23.97 -8.85
C ARG A 249 1.44 24.13 -9.30
N VAL A 250 1.84 25.34 -9.61
CA VAL A 250 3.24 25.72 -9.78
C VAL A 250 4.01 25.41 -8.48
N GLY A 251 5.15 24.73 -8.59
CA GLY A 251 5.96 24.27 -7.45
C GLY A 251 5.30 23.19 -6.60
N GLY A 252 4.22 22.54 -7.10
CA GLY A 252 3.55 21.46 -6.40
C GLY A 252 4.30 20.12 -6.49
N ILE A 253 3.75 19.09 -5.86
CA ILE A 253 4.38 17.78 -5.72
C ILE A 253 3.45 16.68 -6.25
N ILE A 254 3.97 15.76 -7.04
CA ILE A 254 3.30 14.54 -7.47
C ILE A 254 4.03 13.35 -6.87
N GLY A 255 3.38 12.62 -5.96
CA GLY A 255 3.81 11.32 -5.50
C GLY A 255 3.40 10.25 -6.50
N LEU A 256 4.31 9.85 -7.38
CA LEU A 256 4.04 8.85 -8.42
C LEU A 256 4.21 7.44 -7.85
N ILE A 257 3.10 6.71 -7.76
CA ILE A 257 3.00 5.40 -7.11
C ILE A 257 2.57 4.34 -8.11
N GLY A 258 1.50 4.64 -8.86
CA GLY A 258 0.67 3.61 -9.46
C GLY A 258 0.93 3.32 -10.92
N VAL A 259 0.41 2.16 -11.28
CA VAL A 259 0.44 1.58 -12.63
C VAL A 259 -0.93 0.99 -12.98
N LEU A 260 -2.02 1.52 -12.39
CA LEU A 260 -3.36 0.96 -12.56
C LEU A 260 -3.88 1.08 -13.99
N THR A 261 -3.39 2.06 -14.75
CA THR A 261 -3.73 2.26 -16.17
C THR A 261 -2.68 1.69 -17.13
N GLY A 262 -1.68 0.96 -16.60
CA GLY A 262 -0.60 0.34 -17.37
C GLY A 262 0.79 0.70 -16.84
N VAL A 263 1.81 0.10 -17.45
CA VAL A 263 3.23 0.27 -17.07
C VAL A 263 4.03 1.08 -18.10
N SER A 264 3.40 1.47 -19.21
CA SER A 264 4.04 2.24 -20.28
C SER A 264 3.06 3.24 -20.87
N GLY A 265 3.58 4.38 -21.33
CA GLY A 265 2.80 5.46 -21.96
C GLY A 265 3.70 6.62 -22.33
N ALA A 266 3.20 7.50 -23.21
CA ALA A 266 3.86 8.76 -23.52
C ALA A 266 3.46 9.81 -22.48
N THR A 267 4.41 10.62 -22.04
CA THR A 267 4.20 11.76 -21.14
C THR A 267 4.89 12.99 -21.70
N ASN A 268 4.21 14.14 -21.67
CA ASN A 268 4.82 15.41 -22.04
C ASN A 268 5.57 16.02 -20.84
N PRO A 269 6.91 16.10 -20.84
CA PRO A 269 7.68 16.64 -19.72
C PRO A 269 7.63 18.18 -19.65
N THR A 270 7.23 18.88 -20.72
CA THR A 270 7.25 20.35 -20.78
C THR A 270 6.43 21.02 -19.67
N PRO A 271 5.19 20.59 -19.35
CA PRO A 271 4.42 21.19 -18.26
C PRO A 271 5.06 20.96 -16.88
N ILE A 272 5.76 19.84 -16.67
CA ILE A 272 6.47 19.55 -15.42
C ILE A 272 7.56 20.61 -15.21
N MET A 273 8.36 20.87 -16.25
CA MET A 273 9.40 21.90 -16.22
C MET A 273 8.79 23.30 -16.06
N ALA A 274 7.80 23.66 -16.87
CA ALA A 274 7.20 25.00 -16.88
C ALA A 274 6.54 25.37 -15.55
N LYS A 275 5.97 24.40 -14.85
CA LYS A 275 5.36 24.57 -13.51
C LYS A 275 6.33 24.29 -12.36
N SER A 276 7.60 23.95 -12.62
CA SER A 276 8.57 23.55 -11.58
C SER A 276 8.02 22.44 -10.65
N VAL A 277 7.31 21.45 -11.20
CA VAL A 277 6.69 20.38 -10.44
C VAL A 277 7.74 19.38 -9.94
N THR A 278 7.67 18.99 -8.68
CA THR A 278 8.45 17.86 -8.16
C THR A 278 7.68 16.57 -8.40
N VAL A 279 8.21 15.67 -9.23
CA VAL A 279 7.70 14.32 -9.38
C VAL A 279 8.57 13.38 -8.56
N LYS A 280 8.00 12.80 -7.51
CA LYS A 280 8.69 11.85 -6.61
C LYS A 280 8.13 10.44 -6.82
N GLY A 281 8.98 9.53 -7.30
CA GLY A 281 8.65 8.10 -7.29
C GLY A 281 8.50 7.61 -5.84
N VAL A 282 7.39 6.95 -5.56
CA VAL A 282 7.08 6.40 -4.23
C VAL A 282 6.89 4.90 -4.35
N TYR A 283 7.77 4.13 -3.72
CA TYR A 283 7.66 2.68 -3.64
C TYR A 283 7.63 2.25 -2.19
N VAL A 284 6.41 2.22 -1.62
CA VAL A 284 6.13 1.92 -0.21
C VAL A 284 6.88 2.89 0.75
N GLY A 285 7.68 2.38 1.69
CA GLY A 285 8.45 3.17 2.65
C GLY A 285 9.35 2.32 3.53
N SER A 286 10.23 2.99 4.29
CA SER A 286 11.14 2.35 5.23
C SER A 286 10.45 2.00 6.56
N ARG A 287 11.10 1.12 7.35
CA ARG A 287 10.67 0.81 8.72
C ARG A 287 10.62 2.05 9.62
N ALA A 288 11.54 3.01 9.42
CA ALA A 288 11.51 4.27 10.16
C ALA A 288 10.25 5.09 9.84
N MET A 289 9.88 5.23 8.54
CA MET A 289 8.63 5.87 8.12
C MET A 289 7.42 5.12 8.69
N PHE A 290 7.48 3.78 8.75
CA PHE A 290 6.41 2.96 9.32
C PHE A 290 6.25 3.24 10.84
N ALA A 291 7.35 3.38 11.57
CA ALA A 291 7.31 3.75 12.98
C ALA A 291 6.68 5.13 13.20
N ASP A 292 7.01 6.11 12.34
CA ASP A 292 6.41 7.45 12.38
C ASP A 292 4.90 7.41 12.10
N MET A 293 4.51 6.65 11.08
CA MET A 293 3.10 6.42 10.74
C MET A 293 2.34 5.74 11.89
N ASN A 294 2.93 4.70 12.52
CA ASN A 294 2.30 4.01 13.64
C ASN A 294 2.07 4.94 14.84
N ARG A 295 3.00 5.88 15.12
CA ARG A 295 2.78 6.91 16.16
C ARG A 295 1.58 7.80 15.85
N ALA A 296 1.43 8.21 14.59
CA ALA A 296 0.27 9.01 14.17
C ALA A 296 -1.04 8.21 14.28
N ILE A 297 -1.03 6.95 13.83
CA ILE A 297 -2.19 6.03 13.96
C ILE A 297 -2.60 5.87 15.42
N GLU A 298 -1.64 5.61 16.31
CA GLU A 298 -1.89 5.41 17.75
C GLU A 298 -2.42 6.67 18.40
N THR A 299 -1.81 7.84 18.11
CA THR A 299 -2.20 9.14 18.68
C THR A 299 -3.63 9.52 18.29
N HIS A 300 -3.99 9.33 17.04
CA HIS A 300 -5.30 9.69 16.51
C HIS A 300 -6.33 8.55 16.54
N LYS A 301 -5.93 7.38 17.03
CA LYS A 301 -6.76 6.15 17.04
C LYS A 301 -7.37 5.85 15.67
N LEU A 302 -6.59 6.10 14.62
CA LEU A 302 -7.03 5.90 13.24
C LEU A 302 -7.34 4.41 13.01
N LYS A 303 -8.49 4.13 12.39
CA LYS A 303 -8.93 2.79 12.04
C LYS A 303 -8.86 2.59 10.52
N PRO A 304 -8.10 1.59 10.05
CA PRO A 304 -8.10 1.19 8.65
C PRO A 304 -9.49 0.83 8.14
N VAL A 305 -9.77 1.17 6.88
CA VAL A 305 -11.03 0.80 6.23
C VAL A 305 -10.84 -0.54 5.51
N ILE A 306 -11.47 -1.58 6.04
CA ILE A 306 -11.50 -2.93 5.46
C ILE A 306 -12.86 -3.12 4.79
N ASP A 307 -12.87 -3.46 3.49
CA ASP A 307 -14.09 -3.70 2.73
C ASP A 307 -14.62 -5.13 2.96
N GLN A 308 -13.71 -6.12 2.86
CA GLN A 308 -14.06 -7.52 3.03
C GLN A 308 -12.92 -8.29 3.72
N ILE A 309 -13.31 -9.31 4.49
CA ILE A 309 -12.41 -10.28 5.11
C ILE A 309 -12.75 -11.66 4.54
N PHE A 310 -11.75 -12.38 4.07
CA PHE A 310 -11.82 -13.73 3.52
C PHE A 310 -11.15 -14.72 4.45
N ASP A 311 -11.62 -15.96 4.46
CA ASP A 311 -10.92 -17.03 5.16
C ASP A 311 -9.62 -17.41 4.43
N PHE A 312 -8.61 -17.86 5.16
CA PHE A 312 -7.32 -18.29 4.61
C PHE A 312 -7.47 -19.33 3.50
N LYS A 313 -8.37 -20.29 3.68
CA LYS A 313 -8.62 -21.33 2.67
C LYS A 313 -9.25 -20.81 1.39
N ASP A 314 -9.81 -19.62 1.41
CA ASP A 314 -10.47 -18.95 0.27
C ASP A 314 -9.67 -17.77 -0.29
N ALA A 315 -8.34 -17.77 -0.11
CA ALA A 315 -7.47 -16.68 -0.55
C ALA A 315 -7.60 -16.35 -2.04
N ARG A 316 -7.87 -17.33 -2.91
CA ARG A 316 -8.09 -17.08 -4.35
C ARG A 316 -9.26 -16.10 -4.60
N SER A 317 -10.36 -16.23 -3.86
CA SER A 317 -11.53 -15.35 -3.96
C SER A 317 -11.19 -13.90 -3.61
N ALA A 318 -10.27 -13.69 -2.66
CA ALA A 318 -9.77 -12.36 -2.34
C ALA A 318 -9.06 -11.70 -3.54
N TYR A 319 -8.20 -12.46 -4.26
CA TYR A 319 -7.52 -11.97 -5.46
C TYR A 319 -8.47 -11.73 -6.63
N HIS A 320 -9.48 -12.60 -6.83
CA HIS A 320 -10.51 -12.36 -7.83
C HIS A 320 -11.33 -11.09 -7.52
N THR A 321 -11.65 -10.86 -6.26
CA THR A 321 -12.30 -9.61 -5.81
C THR A 321 -11.42 -8.39 -6.07
N MET A 322 -10.11 -8.49 -5.80
CA MET A 322 -9.13 -7.44 -6.13
C MET A 322 -9.09 -7.15 -7.63
N ARG A 323 -9.05 -8.18 -8.48
CA ARG A 323 -9.09 -8.06 -9.95
C ARG A 323 -10.35 -7.32 -10.42
N GLY A 324 -11.48 -7.54 -9.77
CA GLY A 324 -12.75 -6.86 -10.06
C GLY A 324 -12.75 -5.36 -9.76
N ALA A 325 -11.77 -4.83 -9.01
CA ALA A 325 -11.58 -3.42 -8.65
C ALA A 325 -12.83 -2.72 -8.04
N LYS A 326 -13.77 -3.51 -7.49
CA LYS A 326 -15.04 -3.00 -6.92
C LYS A 326 -14.94 -2.68 -5.43
N HIS A 327 -13.91 -3.13 -4.74
CA HIS A 327 -13.68 -2.90 -3.30
C HIS A 327 -13.42 -1.41 -2.98
N PHE A 328 -13.62 -1.04 -1.71
CA PHE A 328 -13.34 0.27 -1.15
C PHE A 328 -12.35 0.13 0.02
N GLY A 329 -11.14 0.70 -0.09
CA GLY A 329 -10.10 0.48 0.93
C GLY A 329 -9.38 -0.84 0.76
N LYS A 330 -9.35 -1.70 1.80
CA LYS A 330 -8.52 -2.90 1.84
C LYS A 330 -9.32 -4.20 1.86
N LEU A 331 -8.72 -5.23 1.30
CA LEU A 331 -9.16 -6.63 1.41
C LEU A 331 -8.19 -7.39 2.32
N VAL A 332 -8.72 -8.20 3.21
CA VAL A 332 -7.97 -8.94 4.23
C VAL A 332 -8.27 -10.43 4.12
N ILE A 333 -7.28 -11.25 4.38
CA ILE A 333 -7.37 -12.70 4.52
C ILE A 333 -7.07 -13.03 5.98
N LYS A 334 -8.02 -13.64 6.68
CA LYS A 334 -7.90 -14.06 8.07
C LYS A 334 -7.42 -15.49 8.13
N MET A 335 -6.40 -15.74 8.98
CA MET A 335 -5.80 -17.07 9.19
C MET A 335 -6.66 -17.94 10.10
#